data_6552ae2c8d60e5d8567f6d30f3ce7178
#
_entry.id   6552ae2c8d60e5d8567f6d30f3ce7178
#
_cell.length_a   1.000
_cell.length_b   1.000
_cell.length_c   1.000
_cell.angle_alpha   90.00
_cell.angle_beta   90.00
_cell.angle_gamma   90.00
#
_symmetry.space_group_name_H-M   'P 1'
#
loop_
_entity.id
_entity.type
_entity.pdbx_description
1 polymer ?
#
loop_
_entity_poly.entity_id
_entity_poly.type
_entity_poly.pdbx_seq_one_letter_code
_entity_poly.pdbx_strand_id
1 'polypeptide(L)'
;MNAKGKVFKYGDNVDTDVIIPARYLNIADPKELSTHAMEDIDADFVKNMHPGDIVVATRNFGCGSSREHAPLVLRENGVSCVIASSFARIFYRNAINIGLPILECEAAANGIDAGDEVKVDFDTGVITDVTKGESWQAAAFPPFIQNIIKAGGLLKSLKEREA
;
A
#
# COMPACT_ATOMS: atom_id res chain seq x y z
N MET A 1 -0.84 -4.78 15.43
CA MET A 1 -0.09 -4.40 14.21
C MET A 1 -0.53 -3.02 13.76
N ASN A 2 0.39 -2.10 13.65
CA ASN A 2 0.07 -0.68 13.42
C ASN A 2 0.99 -0.08 12.35
N ALA A 3 0.51 1.00 11.72
CA ALA A 3 1.32 1.83 10.85
C ALA A 3 1.19 3.29 11.26
N LYS A 4 2.23 4.08 11.02
CA LYS A 4 2.22 5.52 11.23
C LYS A 4 3.22 6.18 10.28
N GLY A 5 2.80 7.19 9.56
CA GLY A 5 3.65 7.89 8.61
C GLY A 5 2.96 9.08 7.97
N LYS A 6 3.70 9.76 7.10
CA LYS A 6 3.18 10.85 6.30
C LYS A 6 2.51 10.32 5.04
N VAL A 7 1.55 11.06 4.52
CA VAL A 7 0.71 10.66 3.40
C VAL A 7 1.23 11.22 2.08
N PHE A 8 1.32 10.31 1.09
CA PHE A 8 1.41 10.63 -0.34
C PHE A 8 0.04 10.36 -0.93
N LYS A 9 -0.62 11.39 -1.45
CA LYS A 9 -1.99 11.26 -1.95
C LYS A 9 -2.08 11.37 -3.46
N TYR A 10 -2.86 10.46 -4.05
CA TYR A 10 -3.11 10.38 -5.48
C TYR A 10 -4.62 10.26 -5.75
N GLY A 11 -5.01 10.37 -7.00
CA GLY A 11 -6.42 10.35 -7.40
C GLY A 11 -6.94 8.98 -7.81
N ASP A 12 -7.94 9.00 -8.71
CA ASP A 12 -8.56 7.79 -9.24
C ASP A 12 -7.67 7.07 -10.25
N ASN A 13 -7.89 5.77 -10.40
CA ASN A 13 -7.30 4.95 -11.46
C ASN A 13 -5.77 5.02 -11.53
N VAL A 14 -5.12 4.95 -10.38
CA VAL A 14 -3.67 4.75 -10.33
C VAL A 14 -3.40 3.32 -10.77
N ASP A 15 -3.07 3.13 -12.05
CA ASP A 15 -2.91 1.78 -12.60
C ASP A 15 -1.51 1.21 -12.35
N THR A 16 -1.37 -0.08 -12.59
CA THR A 16 -0.11 -0.79 -12.32
C THR A 16 1.04 -0.29 -13.17
N ASP A 17 0.78 0.20 -14.39
CA ASP A 17 1.81 0.77 -15.26
C ASP A 17 2.28 2.14 -14.76
N VAL A 18 1.44 2.86 -14.03
CA VAL A 18 1.80 4.11 -13.35
C VAL A 18 2.63 3.81 -12.09
N ILE A 19 2.25 2.77 -11.34
CA ILE A 19 2.97 2.38 -10.11
C ILE A 19 4.38 1.90 -10.46
N ILE A 20 4.50 1.04 -11.47
CA ILE A 20 5.78 0.60 -12.03
C ILE A 20 5.68 0.43 -13.53
N PRO A 21 6.29 1.32 -14.32
CA PRO A 21 6.21 1.27 -15.78
C PRO A 21 6.78 -0.03 -16.37
N ALA A 22 6.12 -0.52 -17.44
CA ALA A 22 6.52 -1.75 -18.12
C ALA A 22 7.96 -1.74 -18.60
N ARG A 23 8.49 -0.57 -18.95
CA ARG A 23 9.87 -0.41 -19.43
C ARG A 23 10.93 -0.84 -18.41
N TYR A 24 10.55 -0.95 -17.12
CA TYR A 24 11.48 -1.34 -16.05
C TYR A 24 11.33 -2.80 -15.61
N LEU A 25 10.35 -3.55 -16.14
CA LEU A 25 10.04 -4.91 -15.66
C LEU A 25 11.13 -5.93 -15.99
N ASN A 26 12.10 -5.60 -16.83
CA ASN A 26 13.27 -6.44 -17.08
C ASN A 26 14.32 -6.34 -15.97
N ILE A 27 14.16 -5.45 -15.01
CA ILE A 27 15.04 -5.37 -13.85
C ILE A 27 14.64 -6.46 -12.86
N ALA A 28 15.55 -7.40 -12.60
CA ALA A 28 15.28 -8.56 -11.75
C ALA A 28 15.35 -8.25 -10.25
N ASP A 29 16.24 -7.33 -9.84
CA ASP A 29 16.43 -6.99 -8.43
C ASP A 29 15.27 -6.10 -7.95
N PRO A 30 14.48 -6.56 -6.95
CA PRO A 30 13.36 -5.76 -6.42
C PRO A 30 13.77 -4.38 -5.90
N LYS A 31 14.93 -4.26 -5.28
CA LYS A 31 15.43 -2.98 -4.75
C LYS A 31 15.73 -2.00 -5.87
N GLU A 32 16.39 -2.46 -6.93
CA GLU A 32 16.68 -1.64 -8.09
C GLU A 32 15.39 -1.25 -8.83
N LEU A 33 14.48 -2.20 -9.01
CA LEU A 33 13.18 -1.95 -9.62
C LEU A 33 12.39 -0.90 -8.83
N SER A 34 12.41 -0.97 -7.50
CA SER A 34 11.68 -0.07 -6.62
C SER A 34 12.14 1.39 -6.71
N THR A 35 13.34 1.67 -7.22
CA THR A 35 13.82 3.03 -7.44
C THR A 35 13.03 3.79 -8.49
N HIS A 36 12.24 3.08 -9.30
CA HIS A 36 11.39 3.64 -10.35
C HIS A 36 9.90 3.69 -9.97
N ALA A 37 9.56 3.35 -8.72
CA ALA A 37 8.17 3.35 -8.27
C ALA A 37 7.53 4.73 -8.39
N MET A 38 6.31 4.78 -8.95
CA MET A 38 5.50 6.01 -9.08
C MET A 38 6.14 7.10 -9.94
N GLU A 39 7.19 6.80 -10.65
CA GLU A 39 8.01 7.78 -11.39
C GLU A 39 7.20 8.61 -12.40
N ASP A 40 6.25 7.98 -13.08
CA ASP A 40 5.47 8.66 -14.12
C ASP A 40 4.36 9.57 -13.57
N ILE A 41 3.97 9.41 -12.30
CA ILE A 41 2.93 10.23 -11.68
C ILE A 41 3.52 11.18 -10.62
N ASP A 42 4.62 10.80 -10.00
CA ASP A 42 5.28 11.56 -8.94
C ASP A 42 6.78 11.26 -8.98
N ALA A 43 7.50 12.03 -9.78
CA ALA A 43 8.92 11.79 -10.05
C ALA A 43 9.79 11.79 -8.77
N ASP A 44 9.35 12.49 -7.74
CA ASP A 44 10.09 12.62 -6.47
C ASP A 44 9.60 11.66 -5.38
N PHE A 45 8.69 10.74 -5.70
CA PHE A 45 8.11 9.82 -4.71
C PHE A 45 9.20 9.05 -3.95
N VAL A 46 10.08 8.37 -4.67
CA VAL A 46 11.14 7.55 -4.05
C VAL A 46 12.09 8.41 -3.21
N LYS A 47 12.40 9.60 -3.69
CA LYS A 47 13.28 10.55 -3.03
C LYS A 47 12.69 11.09 -1.72
N ASN A 48 11.41 11.40 -1.72
CA ASN A 48 10.73 12.06 -0.59
C ASN A 48 10.12 11.07 0.41
N MET A 49 9.96 9.81 0.00
CA MET A 49 9.33 8.77 0.81
C MET A 49 10.28 8.23 1.86
N HIS A 50 9.78 8.04 3.07
CA HIS A 50 10.51 7.42 4.17
C HIS A 50 9.83 6.12 4.59
N PRO A 51 10.58 5.12 5.09
CA PRO A 51 9.97 3.89 5.58
C PRO A 51 8.91 4.18 6.64
N GLY A 52 7.73 3.59 6.48
CA GLY A 52 6.57 3.82 7.32
C GLY A 52 5.54 4.76 6.73
N ASP A 53 5.88 5.52 5.70
CA ASP A 53 4.93 6.42 5.04
C ASP A 53 3.77 5.67 4.38
N ILE A 54 2.68 6.39 4.14
CA ILE A 54 1.40 5.82 3.73
C ILE A 54 0.99 6.42 2.38
N VAL A 55 0.52 5.56 1.48
CA VAL A 55 -0.08 5.98 0.21
C VAL A 55 -1.59 6.02 0.38
N VAL A 56 -2.21 7.14 0.00
CA VAL A 56 -3.66 7.32 0.00
C VAL A 56 -4.10 7.67 -1.41
N ALA A 57 -5.13 6.99 -1.90
CA ALA A 57 -5.70 7.26 -3.21
C ALA A 57 -7.22 7.10 -3.17
N THR A 58 -7.88 7.38 -4.25
CA THR A 58 -9.32 7.30 -4.32
C THR A 58 -9.78 6.01 -5.01
N ARG A 59 -10.46 6.07 -6.14
CA ARG A 59 -11.08 4.87 -6.72
C ARG A 59 -10.12 4.03 -7.53
N ASN A 60 -10.33 2.71 -7.49
CA ASN A 60 -9.75 1.75 -8.41
C ASN A 60 -8.21 1.77 -8.44
N PHE A 61 -7.60 1.82 -7.27
CA PHE A 61 -6.14 1.78 -7.14
C PHE A 61 -5.61 0.42 -7.58
N GLY A 62 -4.57 0.42 -8.39
CA GLY A 62 -3.94 -0.80 -8.88
C GLY A 62 -4.65 -1.43 -10.09
N CYS A 63 -5.49 -0.67 -10.80
CA CYS A 63 -6.14 -1.14 -12.02
C CYS A 63 -5.13 -1.42 -13.14
N GLY A 64 -5.60 -1.99 -14.24
CA GLY A 64 -4.75 -2.32 -15.39
C GLY A 64 -4.21 -3.74 -15.32
N SER A 65 -3.01 -3.96 -15.79
CA SER A 65 -2.41 -5.28 -15.89
C SER A 65 -2.15 -5.92 -14.53
N SER A 66 -2.32 -7.24 -14.45
CA SER A 66 -2.02 -8.03 -13.26
C SER A 66 -0.52 -8.14 -13.05
N ARG A 67 0.07 -7.20 -12.32
CA ARG A 67 1.50 -7.16 -12.02
C ARG A 67 1.77 -7.27 -10.54
N GLU A 68 2.42 -8.35 -10.15
CA GLU A 68 2.90 -8.53 -8.77
C GLU A 68 3.95 -7.48 -8.41
N HIS A 69 4.63 -6.94 -9.39
CA HIS A 69 5.66 -5.90 -9.22
C HIS A 69 5.09 -4.60 -8.64
N ALA A 70 3.82 -4.27 -8.92
CA ALA A 70 3.23 -3.03 -8.45
C ALA A 70 3.17 -2.96 -6.91
N PRO A 71 2.55 -3.89 -6.19
CA PRO A 71 2.60 -3.85 -4.73
C PRO A 71 4.02 -4.09 -4.19
N LEU A 72 4.82 -4.86 -4.89
CA LEU A 72 6.20 -5.16 -4.48
C LEU A 72 7.06 -3.90 -4.38
N VAL A 73 7.03 -3.03 -5.39
CA VAL A 73 7.86 -1.81 -5.38
C VAL A 73 7.41 -0.82 -4.32
N LEU A 74 6.13 -0.78 -3.98
CA LEU A 74 5.63 0.02 -2.86
C LEU A 74 6.17 -0.52 -1.53
N ARG A 75 6.08 -1.83 -1.31
CA ARG A 75 6.60 -2.46 -0.11
C ARG A 75 8.12 -2.26 0.02
N GLU A 76 8.87 -2.44 -1.05
CA GLU A 76 10.32 -2.28 -1.04
C GLU A 76 10.77 -0.85 -0.72
N ASN A 77 9.96 0.15 -1.04
CA ASN A 77 10.21 1.53 -0.63
C ASN A 77 9.89 1.79 0.84
N GLY A 78 9.25 0.84 1.53
CA GLY A 78 8.89 1.00 2.93
C GLY A 78 7.48 1.55 3.15
N VAL A 79 6.62 1.56 2.13
CA VAL A 79 5.21 1.92 2.30
C VAL A 79 4.59 0.96 3.33
N SER A 80 4.08 1.52 4.42
CA SER A 80 3.53 0.72 5.51
C SER A 80 2.08 0.32 5.28
N CYS A 81 1.35 1.09 4.46
CA CYS A 81 -0.05 0.85 4.18
C CYS A 81 -0.49 1.65 2.95
N VAL A 82 -1.43 1.09 2.19
CA VAL A 82 -2.16 1.83 1.16
C VAL A 82 -3.63 1.91 1.58
N ILE A 83 -4.16 3.14 1.61
CA ILE A 83 -5.57 3.40 1.90
C ILE A 83 -6.21 3.94 0.63
N ALA A 84 -7.31 3.35 0.19
CA ALA A 84 -8.03 3.83 -0.99
C ALA A 84 -9.53 3.67 -0.82
N SER A 85 -10.30 4.40 -1.63
CA SER A 85 -11.75 4.23 -1.71
C SER A 85 -12.11 2.83 -2.22
N SER A 86 -11.36 2.36 -3.20
CA SER A 86 -11.47 0.98 -3.72
C SER A 86 -10.17 0.55 -4.38
N PHE A 87 -9.97 -0.76 -4.47
CA PHE A 87 -8.83 -1.39 -5.13
C PHE A 87 -9.31 -2.29 -6.27
N ALA A 88 -8.50 -2.39 -7.32
CA ALA A 88 -8.67 -3.45 -8.29
C ALA A 88 -8.46 -4.81 -7.60
N ARG A 89 -9.30 -5.80 -7.92
CA ARG A 89 -9.31 -7.10 -7.22
C ARG A 89 -7.94 -7.79 -7.24
N ILE A 90 -7.30 -7.81 -8.40
CA ILE A 90 -6.02 -8.49 -8.56
C ILE A 90 -4.92 -7.79 -7.76
N PHE A 91 -4.91 -6.46 -7.79
CA PHE A 91 -3.96 -5.69 -6.97
C PHE A 91 -4.15 -5.98 -5.47
N TYR A 92 -5.39 -5.99 -5.00
CA TYR A 92 -5.72 -6.31 -3.61
C TYR A 92 -5.13 -7.67 -3.22
N ARG A 93 -5.38 -8.69 -4.03
CA ARG A 93 -4.89 -10.04 -3.79
C ARG A 93 -3.36 -10.09 -3.77
N ASN A 94 -2.71 -9.49 -4.77
CA ASN A 94 -1.26 -9.48 -4.86
C ASN A 94 -0.61 -8.75 -3.68
N ALA A 95 -1.19 -7.63 -3.25
CA ALA A 95 -0.70 -6.87 -2.10
C ALA A 95 -0.71 -7.72 -0.82
N ILE A 96 -1.83 -8.38 -0.53
CA ILE A 96 -1.94 -9.26 0.64
C ILE A 96 -0.92 -10.40 0.55
N ASN A 97 -0.79 -11.03 -0.62
CA ASN A 97 0.12 -12.17 -0.81
C ASN A 97 1.59 -11.82 -0.55
N ILE A 98 1.99 -10.59 -0.78
CA ILE A 98 3.38 -10.15 -0.51
C ILE A 98 3.55 -9.42 0.82
N GLY A 99 2.47 -9.28 1.58
CA GLY A 99 2.51 -8.66 2.91
C GLY A 99 2.45 -7.14 2.91
N LEU A 100 1.92 -6.51 1.87
CA LEU A 100 1.64 -5.07 1.86
C LEU A 100 0.23 -4.83 2.42
N PRO A 101 0.10 -4.19 3.60
CA PRO A 101 -1.23 -3.89 4.14
C PRO A 101 -1.99 -2.89 3.29
N ILE A 102 -3.26 -3.18 3.02
CA ILE A 102 -4.15 -2.29 2.27
C ILE A 102 -5.52 -2.24 2.93
N LEU A 103 -6.13 -1.06 2.96
CA LEU A 103 -7.45 -0.84 3.55
C LEU A 103 -8.36 -0.06 2.61
N GLU A 104 -9.58 -0.54 2.42
CA GLU A 104 -10.61 0.22 1.72
C GLU A 104 -11.39 1.06 2.73
N CYS A 105 -11.38 2.37 2.55
CA CYS A 105 -12.18 3.29 3.34
C CYS A 105 -12.39 4.58 2.56
N GLU A 106 -13.56 4.72 1.95
CA GLU A 106 -13.87 5.90 1.13
C GLU A 106 -13.79 7.19 1.92
N ALA A 107 -14.34 7.21 3.14
CA ALA A 107 -14.33 8.41 3.97
C ALA A 107 -12.90 8.85 4.32
N ALA A 108 -12.03 7.92 4.69
CA ALA A 108 -10.64 8.23 4.98
C ALA A 108 -9.89 8.68 3.72
N ALA A 109 -10.09 7.99 2.60
CA ALA A 109 -9.44 8.33 1.34
C ALA A 109 -9.80 9.74 0.88
N ASN A 110 -11.03 10.17 1.09
CA ASN A 110 -11.48 11.51 0.74
C ASN A 110 -11.08 12.58 1.77
N GLY A 111 -10.99 12.21 3.05
CA GLY A 111 -10.72 13.14 4.14
C GLY A 111 -9.25 13.41 4.44
N ILE A 112 -8.37 12.50 4.08
CA ILE A 112 -6.93 12.63 4.31
C ILE A 112 -6.30 13.45 3.18
N ASP A 113 -5.42 14.39 3.53
CA ASP A 113 -4.69 15.19 2.56
C ASP A 113 -3.21 14.79 2.48
N ALA A 114 -2.58 15.15 1.37
CA ALA A 114 -1.15 14.92 1.19
C ALA A 114 -0.36 15.64 2.29
N GLY A 115 0.63 14.96 2.85
CA GLY A 115 1.47 15.49 3.92
C GLY A 115 0.91 15.33 5.32
N ASP A 116 -0.36 14.91 5.48
CA ASP A 116 -0.91 14.62 6.80
C ASP A 116 -0.16 13.45 7.46
N GLU A 117 -0.09 13.48 8.79
CA GLU A 117 0.39 12.34 9.56
C GLU A 117 -0.79 11.44 9.90
N VAL A 118 -0.71 10.18 9.50
CA VAL A 118 -1.79 9.20 9.68
C VAL A 118 -1.25 7.98 10.41
N LYS A 119 -2.06 7.44 11.31
CA LYS A 119 -1.80 6.15 11.95
C LYS A 119 -2.95 5.19 11.70
N VAL A 120 -2.63 3.92 11.60
CA VAL A 120 -3.59 2.85 11.34
C VAL A 120 -3.40 1.74 12.36
N ASP A 121 -4.50 1.30 12.96
CA ASP A 121 -4.54 0.10 13.77
C ASP A 121 -5.20 -1.01 12.95
N PHE A 122 -4.41 -1.97 12.50
CA PHE A 122 -4.91 -3.05 11.65
C PHE A 122 -5.75 -4.07 12.42
N ASP A 123 -5.61 -4.13 13.73
CA ASP A 123 -6.38 -5.06 14.55
C ASP A 123 -7.84 -4.60 14.69
N THR A 124 -8.08 -3.30 14.71
CA THR A 124 -9.42 -2.70 14.84
C THR A 124 -9.94 -2.09 13.54
N GLY A 125 -9.05 -1.78 12.60
CA GLY A 125 -9.40 -1.07 11.36
C GLY A 125 -9.55 0.43 11.52
N VAL A 126 -9.15 1.00 12.65
CA VAL A 126 -9.25 2.45 12.90
C VAL A 126 -8.11 3.20 12.20
N ILE A 127 -8.48 4.18 11.39
CA ILE A 127 -7.56 5.08 10.69
C ILE A 127 -7.69 6.45 11.35
N THR A 128 -6.58 7.02 11.80
CA THR A 128 -6.57 8.32 12.47
C THR A 128 -5.67 9.30 11.71
N ASP A 129 -6.24 10.41 11.27
CA ASP A 129 -5.47 11.54 10.75
C ASP A 129 -5.07 12.41 11.93
N VAL A 130 -3.82 12.27 12.35
CA VAL A 130 -3.29 12.95 13.54
C VAL A 130 -3.22 14.46 13.30
N THR A 131 -2.88 14.87 12.09
CA THR A 131 -2.78 16.29 11.72
C THR A 131 -4.12 17.01 11.86
N LYS A 132 -5.21 16.36 11.44
CA LYS A 132 -6.55 16.94 11.48
C LYS A 132 -7.34 16.59 12.74
N GLY A 133 -6.91 15.58 13.49
CA GLY A 133 -7.66 15.09 14.65
C GLY A 133 -8.94 14.34 14.27
N GLU A 134 -8.98 13.70 13.10
CA GLU A 134 -10.13 12.94 12.61
C GLU A 134 -9.82 11.45 12.56
N SER A 135 -10.86 10.63 12.72
CA SER A 135 -10.74 9.18 12.66
C SER A 135 -11.85 8.56 11.83
N TRP A 136 -11.55 7.42 11.21
CA TRP A 136 -12.50 6.64 10.42
C TRP A 136 -12.36 5.17 10.74
N GLN A 137 -13.44 4.42 10.52
CA GLN A 137 -13.48 2.99 10.75
C GLN A 137 -13.49 2.24 9.42
N ALA A 138 -12.43 1.48 9.15
CA ALA A 138 -12.40 0.50 8.08
C ALA A 138 -12.70 -0.90 8.63
N ALA A 139 -12.95 -1.86 7.75
CA ALA A 139 -13.05 -3.25 8.17
C ALA A 139 -11.67 -3.76 8.61
N ALA A 140 -11.60 -4.35 9.80
CA ALA A 140 -10.38 -4.99 10.27
C ALA A 140 -10.07 -6.24 9.43
N PHE A 141 -8.77 -6.56 9.29
CA PHE A 141 -8.39 -7.80 8.63
C PHE A 141 -8.81 -9.02 9.48
N PRO A 142 -9.33 -10.09 8.84
CA PRO A 142 -9.48 -11.36 9.54
C PRO A 142 -8.13 -11.86 10.08
N PRO A 143 -8.10 -12.64 11.17
CA PRO A 143 -6.84 -13.09 11.76
C PRO A 143 -5.89 -13.80 10.79
N PHE A 144 -6.40 -14.59 9.85
CA PHE A 144 -5.54 -15.28 8.89
C PHE A 144 -4.86 -14.30 7.91
N ILE A 145 -5.53 -13.22 7.54
CA ILE A 145 -4.93 -12.16 6.70
C ILE A 145 -3.86 -11.40 7.49
N GLN A 146 -4.14 -11.08 8.75
CA GLN A 146 -3.15 -10.44 9.62
C GLN A 146 -1.89 -11.28 9.75
N ASN A 147 -2.02 -12.60 9.88
CA ASN A 147 -0.89 -13.52 9.97
C ASN A 147 -0.06 -13.53 8.68
N ILE A 148 -0.71 -13.51 7.53
CA ILE A 148 -0.02 -13.43 6.23
C ILE A 148 0.82 -12.15 6.15
N ILE A 149 0.23 -11.01 6.52
CA ILE A 149 0.91 -9.71 6.46
C ILE A 149 2.07 -9.67 7.46
N LYS A 150 1.85 -10.11 8.70
CA LYS A 150 2.89 -10.17 9.75
C LYS A 150 4.07 -11.03 9.34
N ALA A 151 3.83 -12.12 8.64
CA ALA A 151 4.87 -13.01 8.14
C ALA A 151 5.64 -12.44 6.94
N GLY A 152 5.13 -11.38 6.30
CA GLY A 152 5.72 -10.78 5.12
C GLY A 152 5.24 -11.39 3.81
N GLY A 153 4.09 -12.04 3.82
CA GLY A 153 3.44 -12.60 2.64
C GLY A 153 3.02 -14.05 2.82
N LEU A 154 2.26 -14.54 1.83
CA LEU A 154 1.65 -15.87 1.89
C LEU A 154 2.69 -17.00 1.97
N LEU A 155 3.72 -16.96 1.13
CA LEU A 155 4.74 -18.02 1.11
C LEU A 155 5.49 -18.11 2.44
N LYS A 156 5.84 -16.96 3.03
CA LYS A 156 6.50 -16.92 4.33
C LYS A 156 5.59 -17.43 5.44
N SER A 157 4.31 -17.08 5.41
CA SER A 157 3.31 -17.57 6.35
C SER A 157 3.20 -19.09 6.31
N LEU A 158 3.16 -19.70 5.13
CA LEU A 158 3.10 -21.15 4.96
C LEU A 158 4.36 -21.83 5.49
N LYS A 159 5.53 -21.26 5.25
CA LYS A 159 6.79 -21.77 5.78
C LYS A 159 6.83 -21.76 7.31
N GLU A 160 6.33 -20.73 7.93
CA GLU A 160 6.25 -20.65 9.40
C GLU A 160 5.33 -21.70 10.00
N ARG A 161 4.24 -22.07 9.31
CA ARG A 161 3.33 -23.12 9.76
C ARG A 161 3.94 -24.52 9.70
N GLU A 162 4.86 -24.73 8.76
CA GLU A 162 5.56 -26.01 8.59
C GLU A 162 6.74 -26.19 9.57
N ALA A 163 7.16 -25.10 10.19
CA ALA A 163 8.33 -25.11 11.08
C ALA A 163 8.05 -25.71 12.47
#